data_440526f45a1c4052da4d90bdd29080ce
#
_entry.id   440526f45a1c4052da4d90bdd29080ce
#
_cell.length_a   1.000
_cell.length_b   1.000
_cell.length_c   1.000
_cell.angle_alpha   90.00
_cell.angle_beta   90.00
_cell.angle_gamma   90.00
#
_symmetry.space_group_name_H-M   'P 1'
#
loop_
_entity.id
_entity.type
_entity.pdbx_description
1 polymer ?
#
loop_
_entity_poly.entity_id
_entity_poly.type
_entity_poly.pdbx_seq_one_letter_code
_entity_poly.pdbx_strand_id
1 'polypeptide(L)'
;MATIASSNIVSQKLIDVSAEDYEDGSGFFFHTTAGGDVKFCSLDDADADAVTKTYSAQETFVLPEKVRKIFSSGTTATGIYVSISTI
;
A
#
# COMPACT_ATOMS: atom_id res chain seq x y z
N MET A 1 13.27 -0.85 15.37
CA MET A 1 12.15 0.00 15.03
C MET A 1 10.88 -0.82 14.98
N ALA A 2 9.87 -0.29 15.51
CA ALA A 2 8.61 -1.01 15.58
C ALA A 2 7.80 -0.82 14.31
N THR A 3 7.06 -1.82 13.96
CA THR A 3 6.05 -1.72 12.93
C THR A 3 4.87 -0.96 13.52
N ILE A 4 4.59 0.22 13.02
CA ILE A 4 3.66 1.11 13.69
C ILE A 4 2.25 0.56 13.79
N ALA A 5 1.86 -0.25 12.81
CA ALA A 5 0.48 -0.71 12.72
C ALA A 5 0.30 -2.16 13.12
N SER A 6 1.36 -2.89 13.51
CA SER A 6 1.26 -4.33 13.65
C SER A 6 0.26 -4.77 14.70
N SER A 7 0.16 -4.03 15.81
CA SER A 7 -0.78 -4.38 16.88
C SER A 7 -2.20 -3.87 16.62
N ASN A 8 -2.39 -3.05 15.60
CA ASN A 8 -3.67 -2.41 15.31
C ASN A 8 -4.29 -2.86 13.99
N ILE A 9 -3.67 -3.78 13.29
CA ILE A 9 -4.18 -4.29 12.03
C ILE A 9 -5.39 -5.16 12.30
N VAL A 10 -6.53 -4.80 11.69
CA VAL A 10 -7.76 -5.56 11.86
C VAL A 10 -8.07 -6.46 10.68
N SER A 11 -7.45 -6.22 9.53
CA SER A 11 -7.55 -7.14 8.40
C SER A 11 -6.38 -6.93 7.46
N GLN A 12 -6.07 -7.98 6.70
CA GLN A 12 -4.96 -7.95 5.76
C GLN A 12 -5.31 -8.85 4.59
N LYS A 13 -5.01 -8.41 3.37
CA LYS A 13 -5.26 -9.24 2.20
C LYS A 13 -4.27 -8.94 1.09
N LEU A 14 -4.02 -9.97 0.29
CA LEU A 14 -3.22 -9.88 -0.92
C LEU A 14 -4.08 -9.25 -2.02
N ILE A 15 -3.51 -8.30 -2.76
CA ILE A 15 -4.19 -7.69 -3.88
C ILE A 15 -3.37 -7.86 -5.15
N ASP A 16 -4.05 -7.70 -6.29
CA ASP A 16 -3.42 -7.75 -7.60
C ASP A 16 -3.88 -6.52 -8.37
N VAL A 17 -2.93 -5.61 -8.64
CA VAL A 17 -3.21 -4.39 -9.38
C VAL A 17 -2.69 -4.46 -10.82
N SER A 18 -2.42 -5.66 -11.33
CA SER A 18 -1.91 -5.79 -12.70
C SER A 18 -2.94 -5.39 -13.74
N ALA A 19 -4.22 -5.49 -13.44
CA ALA A 19 -5.29 -5.19 -14.39
C ALA A 19 -6.16 -4.00 -13.97
N GLU A 20 -6.22 -3.69 -12.69
CA GLU A 20 -7.07 -2.58 -12.22
C GLU A 20 -6.51 -2.00 -10.93
N ASP A 21 -6.90 -0.76 -10.65
CA ASP A 21 -6.48 -0.08 -9.44
C ASP A 21 -7.14 -0.69 -8.20
N TYR A 22 -6.47 -0.57 -7.06
CA TYR A 22 -7.08 -0.89 -5.77
C TYR A 22 -7.34 0.39 -5.01
N GLU A 23 -8.54 0.55 -4.53
CA GLU A 23 -8.94 1.76 -3.79
C GLU A 23 -9.79 1.40 -2.58
N ASP A 24 -9.54 2.12 -1.47
CA ASP A 24 -10.35 2.00 -0.26
C ASP A 24 -10.49 3.38 0.33
N GLY A 25 -11.73 3.88 0.40
CA GLY A 25 -11.99 5.24 0.86
C GLY A 25 -11.64 5.48 2.31
N SER A 26 -11.53 4.41 3.12
CA SER A 26 -11.12 4.53 4.53
C SER A 26 -9.61 4.61 4.68
N GLY A 27 -8.89 4.34 3.63
CA GLY A 27 -7.44 4.29 3.66
C GLY A 27 -6.91 2.95 4.16
N PHE A 28 -5.66 2.69 3.82
CA PHE A 28 -5.02 1.44 4.17
C PHE A 28 -3.50 1.64 4.17
N PHE A 29 -2.80 0.70 4.76
CA PHE A 29 -1.35 0.59 4.65
C PHE A 29 -1.04 -0.57 3.73
N PHE A 30 0.17 -0.62 3.19
CA PHE A 30 0.55 -1.73 2.34
C PHE A 30 2.03 -2.06 2.49
N HIS A 31 2.38 -3.28 2.08
CA HIS A 31 3.77 -3.67 1.88
C HIS A 31 3.83 -4.64 0.71
N THR A 32 5.03 -4.85 0.16
CA THR A 32 5.22 -5.78 -0.94
C THR A 32 6.14 -6.91 -0.50
N THR A 33 5.82 -8.12 -0.91
CA THR A 33 6.66 -9.27 -0.59
C THR A 33 7.74 -9.51 -1.64
N ALA A 34 7.51 -9.05 -2.86
CA ALA A 34 8.49 -9.22 -3.95
C ALA A 34 9.24 -7.94 -4.29
N GLY A 35 8.73 -6.79 -3.84
CA GLY A 35 9.36 -5.52 -4.15
C GLY A 35 9.03 -5.01 -5.55
N GLY A 36 9.50 -3.80 -5.85
CA GLY A 36 9.26 -3.13 -7.12
C GLY A 36 8.70 -1.74 -6.89
N ASP A 37 8.19 -1.13 -7.94
CA ASP A 37 7.62 0.20 -7.88
C ASP A 37 6.15 0.14 -7.54
N VAL A 38 5.70 1.08 -6.71
CA VAL A 38 4.28 1.23 -6.39
C VAL A 38 3.89 2.69 -6.61
N LYS A 39 2.89 2.91 -7.45
CA LYS A 39 2.31 4.23 -7.65
C LYS A 39 1.04 4.32 -6.82
N PHE A 40 1.01 5.27 -5.91
CA PHE A 40 -0.11 5.41 -4.98
C PHE A 40 -0.34 6.87 -4.63
N CYS A 41 -1.48 7.16 -4.04
CA CYS A 41 -1.73 8.47 -3.44
C CYS A 41 -2.13 8.32 -1.98
N SER A 42 -1.71 9.28 -1.17
CA SER A 42 -2.03 9.34 0.25
C SER A 42 -3.53 9.60 0.44
N LEU A 43 -4.02 9.35 1.65
CA LEU A 43 -5.46 9.34 1.93
C LEU A 43 -6.18 10.61 1.49
N ASP A 44 -5.57 11.78 1.73
CA ASP A 44 -6.20 13.05 1.43
C ASP A 44 -5.75 13.67 0.12
N ASP A 45 -4.94 12.96 -0.67
CA ASP A 45 -4.42 13.49 -1.93
C ASP A 45 -5.30 13.10 -3.11
N ALA A 46 -5.33 13.97 -4.12
CA ALA A 46 -6.00 13.67 -5.37
C ALA A 46 -5.14 12.73 -6.22
N ASP A 47 -5.78 12.08 -7.21
CA ASP A 47 -5.05 11.18 -8.10
C ASP A 47 -3.88 11.87 -8.81
N ALA A 48 -4.03 13.15 -9.13
CA ALA A 48 -2.97 13.90 -9.82
C ALA A 48 -1.72 14.07 -8.94
N ASP A 49 -1.84 13.88 -7.65
CA ASP A 49 -0.74 14.02 -6.70
C ASP A 49 -0.11 12.68 -6.33
N ALA A 50 -0.42 11.64 -7.08
CA ALA A 50 0.14 10.31 -6.83
C ALA A 50 1.66 10.34 -6.98
N VAL A 51 2.33 9.52 -6.18
CA VAL A 51 3.77 9.37 -6.23
C VAL A 51 4.13 7.92 -6.52
N THR A 52 5.31 7.71 -7.09
CA THR A 52 5.82 6.36 -7.33
C THR A 52 7.07 6.18 -6.48
N LYS A 53 7.07 5.14 -5.67
CA LYS A 53 8.23 4.80 -4.82
C LYS A 53 8.66 3.38 -5.10
N THR A 54 9.96 3.13 -4.97
CA THR A 54 10.55 1.81 -5.16
C THR A 54 10.73 1.14 -3.80
N TYR A 55 10.28 -0.10 -3.69
CA TYR A 55 10.34 -0.87 -2.46
C TYR A 55 11.15 -2.13 -2.65
N SER A 56 11.84 -2.54 -1.60
CA SER A 56 12.46 -3.86 -1.53
C SER A 56 11.42 -4.85 -1.00
N ALA A 57 11.67 -6.14 -1.21
CA ALA A 57 10.82 -7.17 -0.64
C ALA A 57 10.79 -7.04 0.88
N GLN A 58 9.61 -7.08 1.47
CA GLN A 58 9.43 -6.89 2.90
C GLN A 58 8.42 -7.87 3.44
N GLU A 59 8.75 -8.48 4.55
CA GLU A 59 7.82 -9.36 5.26
C GLU A 59 7.10 -8.63 6.39
N THR A 60 7.67 -7.53 6.87
CA THR A 60 7.11 -6.76 7.96
C THR A 60 6.67 -5.40 7.46
N PHE A 61 5.45 -5.07 7.77
CA PHE A 61 4.88 -3.80 7.38
C PHE A 61 5.46 -2.67 8.21
N VAL A 62 6.05 -1.67 7.55
CA VAL A 62 6.71 -0.56 8.23
C VAL A 62 6.31 0.81 7.67
N LEU A 63 5.43 0.84 6.70
CA LEU A 63 5.05 2.09 6.05
C LEU A 63 4.18 2.92 7.00
N PRO A 64 4.54 4.18 7.29
CA PRO A 64 3.76 5.01 8.20
C PRO A 64 2.60 5.74 7.53
N GLU A 65 2.52 5.72 6.21
CA GLU A 65 1.52 6.48 5.47
C GLU A 65 0.23 5.70 5.31
N LYS A 66 -0.89 6.41 5.41
CA LYS A 66 -2.19 5.84 5.07
C LYS A 66 -2.49 6.21 3.64
N VAL A 67 -2.80 5.21 2.83
CA VAL A 67 -2.92 5.33 1.38
C VAL A 67 -4.38 5.12 1.00
N ARG A 68 -4.84 5.88 0.00
CA ARG A 68 -6.21 5.76 -0.49
C ARG A 68 -6.30 4.85 -1.70
N LYS A 69 -5.27 4.85 -2.55
CA LYS A 69 -5.35 4.19 -3.86
C LYS A 69 -3.98 3.74 -4.32
N ILE A 70 -3.91 2.53 -4.85
CA ILE A 70 -2.73 2.02 -5.56
C ILE A 70 -3.11 1.86 -7.02
N PHE A 71 -2.34 2.49 -7.91
CA PHE A 71 -2.63 2.51 -9.33
C PHE A 71 -2.07 1.29 -10.03
N SER A 72 -2.83 0.76 -10.97
CA SER A 72 -2.35 -0.31 -11.85
C SER A 72 -1.21 0.19 -12.73
N SER A 73 -1.39 1.35 -13.34
CA SER A 73 -0.38 1.95 -14.20
C SER A 73 0.74 2.54 -13.34
N GLY A 74 1.97 2.10 -13.57
CA GLY A 74 3.12 2.60 -12.81
C GLY A 74 3.50 1.71 -11.64
N THR A 75 2.73 0.69 -11.33
CA THR A 75 3.05 -0.26 -10.26
C THR A 75 3.59 -1.53 -10.89
N THR A 76 4.82 -1.88 -10.52
CA THR A 76 5.46 -3.11 -11.00
C THR A 76 5.64 -4.13 -9.88
N ALA A 77 5.50 -3.71 -8.64
CA ALA A 77 5.62 -4.60 -7.49
C ALA A 77 4.53 -5.67 -7.52
N THR A 78 4.87 -6.85 -7.02
CA THR A 78 3.91 -7.94 -6.88
C THR A 78 3.89 -8.39 -5.43
N GLY A 79 2.91 -9.23 -5.09
CA GLY A 79 2.79 -9.67 -3.70
C GLY A 79 2.47 -8.51 -2.78
N ILE A 80 1.58 -7.62 -3.20
CA ILE A 80 1.20 -6.46 -2.40
C ILE A 80 0.12 -6.87 -1.42
N TYR A 81 0.38 -6.65 -0.14
CA TYR A 81 -0.62 -6.87 0.91
C TYR A 81 -1.08 -5.53 1.43
N VAL A 82 -2.39 -5.36 1.53
CA VAL A 82 -2.98 -4.17 2.13
C VAL A 82 -3.52 -4.52 3.51
N SER A 83 -3.37 -3.58 4.43
CA SER A 83 -3.76 -3.78 5.82
C SER A 83 -4.66 -2.64 6.26
N ILE A 84 -5.78 -2.99 6.85
CA ILE A 84 -6.69 -2.02 7.46
C ILE A 84 -6.34 -1.93 8.94
N SER A 85 -6.19 -0.73 9.43
CA SER A 85 -5.70 -0.47 10.77
C SER A 85 -6.61 0.50 11.50
N THR A 86 -6.58 0.44 12.83
CA THR A 86 -7.33 1.38 13.66
C THR A 86 -6.53 2.65 13.98
N ILE A 87 -5.31 2.73 13.54
CA ILE A 87 -4.48 3.92 13.77
C ILE A 87 -5.05 5.12 13.02
#